data_b14dc5bf3ab6330dda4ab5c19479499d
#
_entry.id   b14dc5bf3ab6330dda4ab5c19479499d
#
_cell.length_a   1.000
_cell.length_b   1.000
_cell.length_c   1.000
_cell.angle_alpha   90.00
_cell.angle_beta   90.00
_cell.angle_gamma   90.00
#
_symmetry.space_group_name_H-M   'P 1'
#
loop_
_entity.id
_entity.type
_entity.pdbx_description
1 polymer ?
#
loop_
_entity_poly.entity_id
_entity_poly.type
_entity_poly.pdbx_seq_one_letter_code
_entity_poly.pdbx_strand_id
1 'polypeptide(L)'
;MPDGVNGDRTRTYSWDDPLELLSRTAGMSGIEALRLIAAGELPPPPIGMTLGFGPIEVEEGWATFTVEPAEFHYNPIGVVHGGLALALLDSAMGCAVHSTLAAGVAYTTLEVKANFVRPLTSSTGPIRCTRTVVHGGRTVATAEGRVVDADGKLYAHGTSTVLIFGD
;
A
#
# COMPACT_ATOMS: atom_id res chain seq x y z
N MET A 1 -33.83 21.42 4.71
CA MET A 1 -32.79 20.62 5.36
C MET A 1 -33.36 19.19 5.42
N PRO A 2 -32.91 18.22 4.64
CA PRO A 2 -33.32 16.86 4.87
C PRO A 2 -32.71 16.40 6.19
N ASP A 3 -33.53 15.80 7.04
CA ASP A 3 -33.15 15.26 8.33
C ASP A 3 -32.07 14.23 8.12
N GLY A 4 -30.84 14.61 8.49
CA GLY A 4 -29.68 13.73 8.36
C GLY A 4 -29.84 12.53 9.28
N VAL A 5 -29.88 11.36 8.71
CA VAL A 5 -29.69 10.10 9.43
C VAL A 5 -28.33 10.19 10.10
N ASN A 6 -28.34 10.48 11.40
CA ASN A 6 -27.16 10.48 12.25
C ASN A 6 -26.82 9.01 12.57
N GLY A 7 -26.42 8.25 11.58
CA GLY A 7 -25.88 6.92 11.77
C GLY A 7 -24.54 7.03 12.49
N ASP A 8 -24.33 6.18 13.50
CA ASP A 8 -23.07 6.13 14.24
C ASP A 8 -21.91 5.93 13.25
N ARG A 9 -21.05 6.96 13.13
CA ARG A 9 -19.82 6.90 12.36
C ARG A 9 -18.73 6.23 13.18
N THR A 10 -18.86 4.92 13.33
CA THR A 10 -17.93 4.09 14.11
C THR A 10 -17.20 3.12 13.18
N ARG A 11 -15.93 2.87 13.47
CA ARG A 11 -15.12 1.85 12.82
C ARG A 11 -14.31 1.11 13.88
N THR A 12 -14.41 -0.21 13.88
CA THR A 12 -13.61 -1.06 14.75
C THR A 12 -12.70 -1.93 13.87
N TYR A 13 -11.43 -2.02 14.23
CA TYR A 13 -10.46 -2.90 13.60
C TYR A 13 -9.42 -3.34 14.63
N SER A 14 -8.75 -4.42 14.36
CA SER A 14 -7.67 -4.97 15.17
C SER A 14 -6.44 -5.22 14.31
N TRP A 15 -5.32 -5.42 14.95
CA TRP A 15 -4.06 -5.77 14.31
C TRP A 15 -3.27 -6.73 15.20
N ASP A 16 -2.37 -7.49 14.61
CA ASP A 16 -1.45 -8.36 15.31
C ASP A 16 -0.16 -7.63 15.69
N ASP A 17 0.60 -8.17 16.65
CA ASP A 17 1.87 -7.56 17.07
C ASP A 17 2.84 -7.48 15.88
N PRO A 18 3.27 -6.27 15.47
CA PRO A 18 4.19 -6.11 14.35
C PRO A 18 5.57 -6.71 14.60
N LEU A 19 6.00 -6.87 15.87
CA LEU A 19 7.27 -7.50 16.21
C LEU A 19 7.20 -9.03 16.03
N GLU A 20 6.03 -9.63 16.24
CA GLU A 20 5.80 -11.04 15.92
C GLU A 20 5.91 -11.26 14.41
N LEU A 21 5.28 -10.42 13.60
CA LEU A 21 5.41 -10.48 12.15
C LEU A 21 6.89 -10.40 11.72
N LEU A 22 7.62 -9.44 12.24
CA LEU A 22 9.05 -9.26 11.95
C LEU A 22 9.85 -10.54 12.31
N SER A 23 9.59 -11.12 13.48
CA SER A 23 10.28 -12.34 13.91
C SER A 23 9.98 -13.55 13.03
N ARG A 24 8.73 -13.69 12.58
CA ARG A 24 8.29 -14.79 11.71
C ARG A 24 8.83 -14.70 10.29
N THR A 25 9.11 -13.50 9.80
CA THR A 25 9.69 -13.27 8.47
C THR A 25 11.22 -13.21 8.47
N ALA A 26 11.85 -13.24 9.65
CA ALA A 26 13.30 -13.24 9.75
C ALA A 26 13.91 -14.45 9.01
N GLY A 27 14.86 -14.18 8.10
CA GLY A 27 15.50 -15.19 7.27
C GLY A 27 14.73 -15.60 6.01
N MET A 28 13.56 -15.02 5.75
CA MET A 28 12.86 -15.17 4.49
C MET A 28 13.33 -14.15 3.46
N SER A 29 13.26 -14.49 2.17
CA SER A 29 13.34 -13.49 1.11
C SER A 29 12.07 -12.62 1.10
N GLY A 30 12.15 -11.42 0.52
CA GLY A 30 11.01 -10.53 0.46
C GLY A 30 9.78 -11.14 -0.23
N ILE A 31 10.00 -11.89 -1.32
CA ILE A 31 8.90 -12.55 -2.03
C ILE A 31 8.23 -13.66 -1.21
N GLU A 32 8.99 -14.44 -0.44
CA GLU A 32 8.44 -15.48 0.44
C GLU A 32 7.55 -14.86 1.51
N ALA A 33 8.05 -13.84 2.23
CA ALA A 33 7.28 -13.13 3.26
C ALA A 33 5.99 -12.51 2.70
N LEU A 34 6.08 -11.83 1.57
CA LEU A 34 4.92 -11.18 0.93
C LEU A 34 3.88 -12.18 0.43
N ARG A 35 4.29 -13.35 -0.06
CA ARG A 35 3.36 -14.41 -0.47
C ARG A 35 2.59 -14.99 0.70
N LEU A 36 3.22 -15.18 1.86
CA LEU A 36 2.54 -15.64 3.07
C LEU A 36 1.52 -14.62 3.57
N ILE A 37 1.83 -13.31 3.49
CA ILE A 37 0.86 -12.25 3.81
C ILE A 37 -0.29 -12.26 2.79
N ALA A 38 -0.01 -12.39 1.50
CA ALA A 38 -1.02 -12.46 0.46
C ALA A 38 -1.94 -13.67 0.60
N ALA A 39 -1.41 -14.81 1.05
CA ALA A 39 -2.16 -16.04 1.32
C ALA A 39 -2.96 -15.99 2.65
N GLY A 40 -2.75 -14.96 3.49
CA GLY A 40 -3.35 -14.86 4.82
C GLY A 40 -2.71 -15.79 5.87
N GLU A 41 -1.55 -16.37 5.58
CA GLU A 41 -0.78 -17.21 6.51
C GLU A 41 0.05 -16.37 7.49
N LEU A 42 0.35 -15.14 7.12
CA LEU A 42 0.89 -14.10 7.99
C LEU A 42 -0.07 -12.91 8.04
N PRO A 43 -0.19 -12.25 9.21
CA PRO A 43 -1.05 -11.08 9.33
C PRO A 43 -0.51 -9.92 8.50
N PRO A 44 -1.39 -9.04 7.98
CA PRO A 44 -0.96 -7.81 7.35
C PRO A 44 -0.37 -6.83 8.38
N PRO A 45 0.50 -5.90 7.97
CA PRO A 45 1.02 -4.89 8.88
C PRO A 45 -0.10 -3.97 9.39
N PRO A 46 0.00 -3.47 10.64
CA PRO A 46 -1.03 -2.63 11.28
C PRO A 46 -1.50 -1.44 10.47
N ILE A 47 -0.62 -0.81 9.69
CA ILE A 47 -0.96 0.33 8.82
C ILE A 47 -2.00 -0.05 7.75
N GLY A 48 -1.94 -1.27 7.23
CA GLY A 48 -2.93 -1.79 6.28
C GLY A 48 -4.31 -1.88 6.92
N MET A 49 -4.40 -2.37 8.16
CA MET A 49 -5.64 -2.44 8.93
C MET A 49 -6.18 -1.03 9.25
N THR A 50 -5.29 -0.11 9.61
CA THR A 50 -5.65 1.30 9.88
C THR A 50 -6.23 1.99 8.66
N LEU A 51 -5.68 1.77 7.49
CA LEU A 51 -6.14 2.39 6.24
C LEU A 51 -7.20 1.57 5.50
N GLY A 52 -7.49 0.34 5.95
CA GLY A 52 -8.46 -0.54 5.32
C GLY A 52 -7.99 -1.10 3.98
N PHE A 53 -6.70 -1.42 3.87
CA PHE A 53 -6.17 -2.08 2.70
C PHE A 53 -6.80 -3.46 2.56
N GLY A 54 -7.16 -3.80 1.33
CA GLY A 54 -7.68 -5.10 0.95
C GLY A 54 -6.58 -6.09 0.57
N PRO A 55 -6.96 -7.16 -0.12
CA PRO A 55 -6.02 -8.18 -0.57
C PRO A 55 -4.86 -7.59 -1.37
N ILE A 56 -3.70 -8.22 -1.21
CA ILE A 56 -2.51 -7.92 -2.00
C ILE A 56 -2.24 -9.06 -2.99
N GLU A 57 -1.69 -8.71 -4.14
CA GLU A 57 -1.16 -9.67 -5.10
C GLU A 57 0.33 -9.37 -5.29
N VAL A 58 1.18 -10.38 -5.37
CA VAL A 58 2.62 -10.18 -5.43
C VAL A 58 3.32 -11.21 -6.33
N GLU A 59 4.23 -10.70 -7.15
CA GLU A 59 5.24 -11.45 -7.90
C GLU A 59 6.57 -10.75 -7.77
N GLU A 60 7.65 -11.36 -8.20
CA GLU A 60 8.97 -10.74 -8.15
C GLU A 60 9.02 -9.46 -9.00
N GLY A 61 9.41 -8.36 -8.38
CA GLY A 61 9.41 -7.03 -8.99
C GLY A 61 8.03 -6.38 -9.14
N TRP A 62 6.99 -7.04 -8.63
CA TRP A 62 5.62 -6.57 -8.79
C TRP A 62 4.76 -6.90 -7.57
N ALA A 63 3.94 -5.98 -7.09
CA ALA A 63 2.88 -6.22 -6.12
C ALA A 63 1.70 -5.27 -6.37
N THR A 64 0.45 -5.64 -6.14
CA THR A 64 -0.73 -4.79 -6.21
C THR A 64 -1.37 -4.68 -4.83
N PHE A 65 -1.72 -3.48 -4.46
CA PHE A 65 -2.49 -3.18 -3.25
C PHE A 65 -3.84 -2.60 -3.63
N THR A 66 -4.86 -2.96 -2.88
CA THR A 66 -6.22 -2.45 -3.08
C THR A 66 -6.72 -1.74 -1.83
N VAL A 67 -7.61 -0.80 -2.01
CA VAL A 67 -8.39 -0.18 -0.93
C VAL A 67 -9.74 0.26 -1.48
N GLU A 68 -10.79 0.17 -0.67
CA GLU A 68 -12.08 0.76 -0.97
C GLU A 68 -12.18 2.12 -0.25
N PRO A 69 -12.17 3.25 -0.98
CA PRO A 69 -12.32 4.56 -0.39
C PRO A 69 -13.64 4.69 0.36
N ALA A 70 -13.59 5.20 1.60
CA ALA A 70 -14.74 5.33 2.47
C ALA A 70 -14.79 6.71 3.13
N GLU A 71 -15.89 7.05 3.77
CA GLU A 71 -16.08 8.36 4.42
C GLU A 71 -15.02 8.67 5.47
N PHE A 72 -14.54 7.66 6.20
CA PHE A 72 -13.50 7.85 7.22
C PHE A 72 -12.11 8.19 6.65
N HIS A 73 -11.95 8.17 5.33
CA HIS A 73 -10.74 8.65 4.64
C HIS A 73 -10.86 10.12 4.19
N TYR A 74 -11.99 10.80 4.45
CA TYR A 74 -12.22 12.14 3.90
C TYR A 74 -11.38 13.20 4.59
N ASN A 75 -11.03 14.21 3.79
CA ASN A 75 -10.46 15.46 4.25
C ASN A 75 -11.57 16.51 4.50
N PRO A 76 -11.26 17.70 5.05
CA PRO A 76 -12.27 18.72 5.34
C PRO A 76 -12.99 19.32 4.11
N ILE A 77 -12.50 19.09 2.89
CA ILE A 77 -13.14 19.58 1.65
C ILE A 77 -14.07 18.56 1.01
N GLY A 78 -14.39 17.47 1.70
CA GLY A 78 -15.44 16.52 1.29
C GLY A 78 -15.01 15.48 0.24
N VAL A 79 -13.72 15.21 0.10
CA VAL A 79 -13.17 14.15 -0.73
C VAL A 79 -12.16 13.31 0.06
N VAL A 80 -11.83 12.14 -0.43
CA VAL A 80 -10.80 11.30 0.19
C VAL A 80 -9.46 12.04 0.25
N HIS A 81 -8.82 11.99 1.42
CA HIS A 81 -7.51 12.61 1.63
C HIS A 81 -6.45 11.97 0.73
N GLY A 82 -5.66 12.78 0.05
CA GLY A 82 -4.60 12.31 -0.85
C GLY A 82 -3.57 11.40 -0.18
N GLY A 83 -3.44 11.51 1.15
CA GLY A 83 -2.61 10.63 1.97
C GLY A 83 -2.97 9.15 1.85
N LEU A 84 -4.24 8.80 1.58
CA LEU A 84 -4.62 7.40 1.31
C LEU A 84 -3.96 6.89 0.04
N ALA A 85 -4.05 7.63 -1.06
CA ALA A 85 -3.44 7.26 -2.33
C ALA A 85 -1.90 7.26 -2.23
N LEU A 86 -1.31 8.21 -1.46
CA LEU A 86 0.12 8.26 -1.21
C LEU A 86 0.60 7.01 -0.43
N ALA A 87 -0.10 6.62 0.63
CA ALA A 87 0.23 5.43 1.41
C ALA A 87 0.07 4.14 0.57
N LEU A 88 -0.94 4.08 -0.30
CA LEU A 88 -1.14 2.97 -1.22
C LEU A 88 0.02 2.87 -2.23
N LEU A 89 0.47 4.01 -2.77
CA LEU A 89 1.62 4.09 -3.68
C LEU A 89 2.90 3.66 -2.97
N ASP A 90 3.18 4.18 -1.77
CA ASP A 90 4.38 3.84 -1.00
C ASP A 90 4.44 2.35 -0.67
N SER A 91 3.36 1.80 -0.09
CA SER A 91 3.27 0.38 0.24
C SER A 91 3.47 -0.51 -0.97
N ALA A 92 2.82 -0.17 -2.06
CA ALA A 92 2.90 -0.95 -3.27
C ALA A 92 4.32 -0.87 -3.89
N MET A 93 4.91 0.31 -4.03
CA MET A 93 6.25 0.49 -4.60
C MET A 93 7.34 -0.14 -3.72
N GLY A 94 7.23 0.03 -2.39
CA GLY A 94 8.13 -0.60 -1.43
C GLY A 94 8.06 -2.13 -1.49
N CYS A 95 6.87 -2.72 -1.52
CA CYS A 95 6.71 -4.17 -1.61
C CYS A 95 7.16 -4.74 -2.96
N ALA A 96 7.08 -3.98 -4.07
CA ALA A 96 7.68 -4.43 -5.31
C ALA A 96 9.19 -4.55 -5.22
N VAL A 97 9.84 -3.55 -4.64
CA VAL A 97 11.29 -3.62 -4.39
C VAL A 97 11.59 -4.76 -3.42
N HIS A 98 10.85 -4.86 -2.31
CA HIS A 98 11.02 -5.92 -1.32
C HIS A 98 10.95 -7.32 -1.94
N SER A 99 10.02 -7.54 -2.87
CA SER A 99 9.86 -8.85 -3.52
C SER A 99 11.10 -9.31 -4.31
N THR A 100 12.03 -8.41 -4.63
CA THR A 100 13.29 -8.73 -5.32
C THR A 100 14.47 -8.94 -4.37
N LEU A 101 14.28 -8.73 -3.06
CA LEU A 101 15.36 -8.76 -2.09
C LEU A 101 15.56 -10.17 -1.51
N ALA A 102 16.83 -10.56 -1.38
CA ALA A 102 17.21 -11.79 -0.73
C ALA A 102 16.94 -11.76 0.79
N ALA A 103 16.97 -12.91 1.43
CA ALA A 103 16.89 -13.03 2.87
C ALA A 103 18.00 -12.22 3.56
N GLY A 104 17.66 -11.52 4.65
CA GLY A 104 18.59 -10.67 5.40
C GLY A 104 18.77 -9.25 4.81
N VAL A 105 18.28 -9.00 3.61
CA VAL A 105 18.33 -7.67 2.99
C VAL A 105 17.07 -6.88 3.34
N ALA A 106 17.25 -5.69 3.90
CA ALA A 106 16.17 -4.79 4.28
C ALA A 106 16.12 -3.57 3.35
N TYR A 107 15.05 -2.82 3.44
CA TYR A 107 14.85 -1.60 2.67
C TYR A 107 14.11 -0.53 3.48
N THR A 108 14.22 0.70 3.06
CA THR A 108 13.37 1.80 3.52
C THR A 108 13.13 2.80 2.40
N THR A 109 11.95 3.39 2.38
CA THR A 109 11.62 4.47 1.46
C THR A 109 12.36 5.75 1.85
N LEU A 110 13.09 6.35 0.90
CA LEU A 110 13.74 7.65 1.05
C LEU A 110 12.87 8.78 0.56
N GLU A 111 12.11 8.53 -0.51
CA GLU A 111 11.29 9.54 -1.16
C GLU A 111 10.11 8.87 -1.87
N VAL A 112 8.94 9.51 -1.76
CA VAL A 112 7.77 9.23 -2.61
C VAL A 112 7.30 10.56 -3.19
N LYS A 113 7.23 10.64 -4.49
CA LYS A 113 6.60 11.74 -5.22
C LYS A 113 5.30 11.26 -5.83
N ALA A 114 4.19 11.95 -5.54
CA ALA A 114 2.88 11.63 -6.10
C ALA A 114 2.24 12.83 -6.78
N ASN A 115 1.49 12.56 -7.84
CA ASN A 115 0.60 13.52 -8.50
C ASN A 115 -0.82 12.97 -8.41
N PHE A 116 -1.73 13.79 -7.87
CA PHE A 116 -3.15 13.46 -7.75
C PHE A 116 -3.88 14.11 -8.93
N VAL A 117 -4.43 13.28 -9.82
CA VAL A 117 -5.01 13.77 -11.08
C VAL A 117 -6.53 13.79 -11.07
N ARG A 118 -7.16 13.09 -10.10
CA ARG A 118 -8.61 13.09 -9.88
C ARG A 118 -8.94 12.93 -8.40
N PRO A 119 -10.04 13.56 -7.92
CA PRO A 119 -10.52 13.30 -6.57
C PRO A 119 -11.05 11.87 -6.45
N LEU A 120 -10.76 11.25 -5.31
CA LEU A 120 -11.36 10.00 -4.86
C LEU A 120 -12.53 10.31 -3.93
N THR A 121 -13.59 9.52 -4.01
CA THR A 121 -14.75 9.59 -3.11
C THR A 121 -15.18 8.19 -2.70
N SER A 122 -16.05 8.06 -1.72
CA SER A 122 -16.65 6.77 -1.33
C SER A 122 -17.48 6.12 -2.46
N SER A 123 -17.89 6.89 -3.48
CA SER A 123 -18.58 6.37 -4.66
C SER A 123 -17.64 5.94 -5.79
N THR A 124 -16.32 6.11 -5.63
CA THR A 124 -15.34 5.67 -6.64
C THR A 124 -15.32 4.14 -6.77
N GLY A 125 -15.67 3.43 -5.69
CA GLY A 125 -15.49 1.99 -5.60
C GLY A 125 -14.02 1.60 -5.33
N PRO A 126 -13.71 0.30 -5.36
CA PRO A 126 -12.37 -0.19 -5.11
C PRO A 126 -11.33 0.41 -6.06
N ILE A 127 -10.24 0.88 -5.51
CA ILE A 127 -9.06 1.33 -6.26
C ILE A 127 -7.91 0.37 -6.01
N ARG A 128 -7.01 0.27 -6.97
CA ARG A 128 -5.79 -0.53 -6.88
C ARG A 128 -4.57 0.29 -7.27
N CYS A 129 -3.48 0.04 -6.59
CA CYS A 129 -2.17 0.54 -7.02
C CYS A 129 -1.44 -0.57 -7.76
N THR A 130 -1.18 -0.35 -9.04
CA THR A 130 -0.30 -1.19 -9.86
C THR A 130 1.04 -0.49 -10.02
N ARG A 131 2.15 -1.22 -9.88
CA ARG A 131 3.47 -0.61 -9.98
C ARG A 131 4.51 -1.60 -10.46
N THR A 132 5.66 -1.05 -10.89
CA THR A 132 6.80 -1.78 -11.44
C THR A 132 8.09 -1.23 -10.86
N VAL A 133 9.04 -2.10 -10.55
CA VAL A 133 10.42 -1.70 -10.29
C VAL A 133 11.03 -1.18 -11.60
N VAL A 134 11.52 0.06 -11.56
CA VAL A 134 12.16 0.71 -12.72
C VAL A 134 13.65 0.39 -12.74
N HIS A 135 14.27 0.41 -11.55
CA HIS A 135 15.69 0.08 -11.38
C HIS A 135 15.90 -0.64 -10.04
N GLY A 136 16.56 -1.77 -10.07
CA GLY A 136 17.02 -2.53 -8.90
C GLY A 136 18.54 -2.49 -8.80
N GLY A 137 19.07 -1.62 -7.95
CA GLY A 137 20.51 -1.54 -7.65
C GLY A 137 20.84 -2.21 -6.32
N ARG A 138 22.14 -2.32 -5.99
CA ARG A 138 22.60 -2.92 -4.74
C ARG A 138 22.29 -2.09 -3.50
N THR A 139 22.25 -0.76 -3.61
CA THR A 139 22.04 0.17 -2.49
C THR A 139 20.80 1.05 -2.69
N VAL A 140 20.36 1.23 -3.92
CA VAL A 140 19.20 2.05 -4.28
C VAL A 140 18.38 1.35 -5.33
N ALA A 141 17.07 1.35 -5.13
CA ALA A 141 16.10 0.96 -6.16
C ALA A 141 15.11 2.09 -6.40
N THR A 142 14.52 2.11 -7.59
CA THR A 142 13.43 3.02 -7.92
C THR A 142 12.24 2.26 -8.46
N ALA A 143 11.06 2.73 -8.14
CA ALA A 143 9.81 2.16 -8.62
C ALA A 143 8.84 3.27 -9.04
N GLU A 144 7.89 2.91 -9.91
CA GLU A 144 6.77 3.77 -10.29
C GLU A 144 5.44 3.08 -10.01
N GLY A 145 4.41 3.85 -9.72
CA GLY A 145 3.08 3.34 -9.37
C GLY A 145 1.94 4.18 -9.94
N ARG A 146 0.80 3.52 -10.13
CA ARG A 146 -0.43 4.13 -10.63
C ARG A 146 -1.61 3.65 -9.81
N VAL A 147 -2.42 4.59 -9.31
CA VAL A 147 -3.69 4.29 -8.63
C VAL A 147 -4.81 4.43 -9.64
N VAL A 148 -5.51 3.33 -9.86
CA VAL A 148 -6.60 3.24 -10.85
C VAL A 148 -7.84 2.58 -10.22
N ASP A 149 -9.03 2.86 -10.77
CA ASP A 149 -10.25 2.13 -10.45
C ASP A 149 -10.38 0.82 -11.26
N ALA A 150 -11.52 0.15 -11.14
CA ALA A 150 -11.81 -1.10 -11.85
C ALA A 150 -11.80 -0.95 -13.38
N ASP A 151 -12.16 0.23 -13.89
CA ASP A 151 -12.16 0.56 -15.32
C ASP A 151 -10.81 1.02 -15.83
N GLY A 152 -9.78 1.08 -14.98
CA GLY A 152 -8.43 1.52 -15.31
C GLY A 152 -8.26 3.04 -15.38
N LYS A 153 -9.23 3.81 -14.89
CA LYS A 153 -9.16 5.26 -14.83
C LYS A 153 -8.17 5.72 -13.78
N LEU A 154 -7.24 6.58 -14.18
CA LEU A 154 -6.14 7.05 -13.33
C LEU A 154 -6.61 8.11 -12.30
N TYR A 155 -6.27 7.92 -11.03
CA TYR A 155 -6.51 8.87 -9.93
C TYR A 155 -5.23 9.49 -9.37
N ALA A 156 -4.18 8.69 -9.25
CA ALA A 156 -2.86 9.17 -8.85
C ALA A 156 -1.76 8.36 -9.53
N HIS A 157 -0.59 8.95 -9.64
CA HIS A 157 0.62 8.22 -10.04
C HIS A 157 1.82 8.80 -9.30
N GLY A 158 2.89 8.01 -9.19
CA GLY A 158 4.07 8.44 -8.47
C GLY A 158 5.29 7.60 -8.74
N THR A 159 6.40 8.07 -8.20
CA THR A 159 7.68 7.41 -8.17
C THR A 159 8.20 7.31 -6.75
N SER A 160 9.03 6.33 -6.47
CA SER A 160 9.70 6.16 -5.18
C SER A 160 11.16 5.83 -5.37
N THR A 161 11.98 6.36 -4.46
CA THR A 161 13.37 5.99 -4.27
C THR A 161 13.50 5.24 -2.95
N VAL A 162 14.10 4.06 -3.01
CA VAL A 162 14.20 3.13 -1.90
C VAL A 162 15.67 2.85 -1.61
N LEU A 163 16.09 2.98 -0.35
CA LEU A 163 17.40 2.54 0.13
C LEU A 163 17.34 1.05 0.46
N ILE A 164 18.32 0.30 -0.01
CA ILE A 164 18.53 -1.11 0.28
C ILE A 164 19.74 -1.23 1.20
N PHE A 165 19.60 -2.01 2.27
CA PHE A 165 20.67 -2.21 3.28
C PHE A 165 20.54 -3.61 3.92
N GLY A 166 21.64 -4.08 4.47
CA GLY A 166 21.81 -5.44 4.98
C GLY A 166 22.87 -6.18 4.18
N ASP A 167 23.32 -7.29 4.71
CA ASP A 167 24.39 -8.14 4.12
C ASP A 167 23.80 -9.18 3.15
#